data_62f07bec4673df4b611676795899cee7
#
_entry.id   62f07bec4673df4b611676795899cee7
#
_cell.length_a   1.000
_cell.length_b   1.000
_cell.length_c   1.000
_cell.angle_alpha   90.00
_cell.angle_beta   90.00
_cell.angle_gamma   90.00
#
_symmetry.space_group_name_H-M   'P 1'
#
loop_
_entity.id
_entity.type
_entity.pdbx_description
1 polymer ?
#
loop_
_entity_poly.entity_id
_entity_poly.type
_entity_poly.pdbx_seq_one_letter_code
_entity_poly.pdbx_strand_id
1 'polypeptide(L)'
;MTVILDPRGPRSACRAAGPAAAKLKGDHSTGQQMFANIAPDTTITAIEPLRSDPTMRRVRVGRKTIATVQAADVEAMGLAVGLDWTDQLAQRVQRAVETHQARGAALGLLNRRAYSCGELIDRLARRGHSSQVAVSIAQELATAGLIDDEAYGRAIARETVATKPASQEFLARKLRERRIPDDLAQRIACETLADVDLVEAATQYARKRLHAMPTVSRTTATRRIAAALARRGFDADTIAATLGRLNQAPLTDQPAT
;
A
#
# COMPACT_ATOMS: atom_id res chain seq x y z
N MET A 1 -17.93 -36.29 -20.93
CA MET A 1 -17.63 -34.90 -21.25
C MET A 1 -17.17 -34.25 -19.96
N THR A 2 -15.86 -34.21 -19.74
CA THR A 2 -15.24 -33.70 -18.52
C THR A 2 -14.87 -32.24 -18.78
N VAL A 3 -15.53 -31.32 -18.09
CA VAL A 3 -15.23 -29.88 -18.15
C VAL A 3 -14.04 -29.62 -17.25
N ILE A 4 -12.90 -29.32 -17.87
CA ILE A 4 -11.70 -28.86 -17.16
C ILE A 4 -11.90 -27.39 -16.82
N LEU A 5 -12.08 -27.07 -15.52
CA LEU A 5 -12.05 -25.68 -15.02
C LEU A 5 -10.60 -25.17 -15.10
N ASP A 6 -10.41 -24.10 -15.86
CA ASP A 6 -9.16 -23.31 -15.89
C ASP A 6 -9.00 -22.54 -14.57
N PRO A 7 -7.91 -22.72 -13.80
CA PRO A 7 -7.72 -22.08 -12.49
C PRO A 7 -7.16 -20.64 -12.56
N ARG A 8 -7.16 -20.01 -13.75
CA ARG A 8 -6.64 -18.65 -13.93
C ARG A 8 -7.76 -17.63 -14.11
N GLY A 9 -8.41 -17.25 -12.99
CA GLY A 9 -9.20 -16.02 -12.93
C GLY A 9 -8.35 -14.79 -13.28
N PRO A 10 -8.98 -13.70 -13.81
CA PRO A 10 -8.24 -12.54 -14.30
C PRO A 10 -7.48 -11.88 -13.14
N ARG A 11 -6.14 -11.86 -13.26
CA ARG A 11 -5.24 -11.12 -12.38
C ARG A 11 -5.65 -9.65 -12.47
N SER A 12 -6.10 -9.10 -11.34
CA SER A 12 -6.40 -7.68 -11.18
C SER A 12 -5.14 -6.87 -11.50
N ALA A 13 -5.05 -6.38 -12.73
CA ALA A 13 -4.02 -5.41 -13.08
C ALA A 13 -4.22 -4.18 -12.21
N CYS A 14 -3.17 -3.71 -11.52
CA CYS A 14 -3.15 -2.43 -10.84
C CYS A 14 -3.57 -1.34 -11.84
N ARG A 15 -4.86 -1.03 -11.93
CA ARG A 15 -5.33 0.15 -12.66
C ARG A 15 -4.83 1.36 -11.87
N ALA A 16 -4.01 2.16 -12.53
CA ALA A 16 -3.58 3.43 -12.02
C ALA A 16 -4.82 4.23 -11.60
N ALA A 17 -5.01 4.38 -10.29
CA ALA A 17 -5.90 5.39 -9.76
C ALA A 17 -5.40 6.73 -10.31
N GLY A 18 -6.26 7.43 -11.05
CA GLY A 18 -5.94 8.71 -11.67
C GLY A 18 -5.30 9.68 -10.66
N PRO A 19 -4.50 10.64 -11.12
CA PRO A 19 -3.69 11.47 -10.25
C PRO A 19 -4.58 12.41 -9.43
N ALA A 20 -4.87 12.04 -8.20
CA ALA A 20 -5.13 13.04 -7.17
C ALA A 20 -3.78 13.73 -6.93
N ALA A 21 -3.54 14.80 -7.68
CA ALA A 21 -2.34 15.62 -7.58
C ALA A 21 -2.30 16.33 -6.22
N ALA A 22 -1.86 15.59 -5.20
CA ALA A 22 -1.36 16.22 -3.98
C ALA A 22 0.00 16.82 -4.34
N LYS A 23 0.07 18.16 -4.40
CA LYS A 23 1.29 18.96 -4.50
C LYS A 23 2.21 18.61 -3.32
N LEU A 24 3.03 17.59 -3.48
CA LEU A 24 4.17 17.34 -2.63
C LEU A 24 5.34 18.15 -3.18
N LYS A 25 5.61 19.31 -2.56
CA LYS A 25 6.91 19.98 -2.67
C LYS A 25 7.94 19.09 -1.97
N GLY A 26 8.59 18.24 -2.72
CA GLY A 26 9.79 17.52 -2.32
C GLY A 26 10.94 18.04 -3.18
N ASP A 27 11.96 18.54 -2.53
CA ASP A 27 13.21 18.99 -3.15
C ASP A 27 13.82 17.86 -3.98
N HIS A 28 13.68 17.92 -5.30
CA HIS A 28 14.27 16.99 -6.26
C HIS A 28 15.76 17.26 -6.53
N SER A 29 16.45 17.98 -5.61
CA SER A 29 17.76 18.56 -5.93
C SER A 29 18.94 17.61 -5.85
N THR A 30 18.83 16.45 -5.16
CA THR A 30 20.02 15.62 -4.90
C THR A 30 20.42 14.73 -6.06
N GLY A 31 19.50 14.30 -6.91
CA GLY A 31 19.80 13.45 -8.08
C GLY A 31 20.22 14.26 -9.32
N GLN A 32 19.59 15.42 -9.54
CA GLN A 32 19.89 16.28 -10.71
C GLN A 32 21.25 16.95 -10.65
N GLN A 33 21.79 17.23 -9.47
CA GLN A 33 23.08 17.91 -9.32
C GLN A 33 24.29 17.02 -9.65
N MET A 34 24.16 15.69 -9.63
CA MET A 34 25.27 14.77 -9.89
C MET A 34 25.69 14.76 -11.38
N PHE A 35 24.78 15.05 -12.30
CA PHE A 35 25.00 14.99 -13.75
C PHE A 35 25.20 16.37 -14.39
N ALA A 36 24.86 17.46 -13.70
CA ALA A 36 24.83 18.82 -14.22
C ALA A 36 26.22 19.47 -14.44
N ASN A 37 27.31 18.83 -14.01
CA ASN A 37 28.68 19.39 -14.07
C ASN A 37 29.65 18.59 -14.95
N ILE A 38 29.15 17.95 -16.01
CA ILE A 38 30.00 17.29 -17.01
C ILE A 38 30.02 18.18 -18.26
N ALA A 39 31.21 18.60 -18.69
CA ALA A 39 31.33 19.41 -19.88
C ALA A 39 30.71 18.69 -21.08
N PRO A 40 29.97 19.38 -21.97
CA PRO A 40 29.59 18.81 -23.25
C PRO A 40 30.84 18.34 -23.99
N ASP A 41 30.76 17.24 -24.70
CA ASP A 41 31.86 16.56 -25.45
C ASP A 41 32.77 15.64 -24.61
N THR A 42 32.26 15.10 -23.51
CA THR A 42 33.02 14.14 -22.71
C THR A 42 32.52 12.72 -22.97
N THR A 43 33.42 11.81 -23.30
CA THR A 43 33.10 10.40 -23.60
C THR A 43 33.14 9.52 -22.37
N ILE A 44 32.46 8.37 -22.42
CA ILE A 44 32.60 7.30 -21.43
C ILE A 44 34.01 6.75 -21.48
N THR A 45 34.77 6.86 -20.39
CA THR A 45 36.17 6.44 -20.33
C THR A 45 36.35 5.03 -19.81
N ALA A 46 35.44 4.51 -19.00
CA ALA A 46 35.50 3.14 -18.48
C ALA A 46 34.11 2.64 -18.03
N ILE A 47 33.88 1.33 -18.21
CA ILE A 47 32.76 0.59 -17.68
C ILE A 47 33.33 -0.64 -16.97
N GLU A 48 33.37 -0.62 -15.63
CA GLU A 48 34.06 -1.62 -14.83
C GLU A 48 33.08 -2.38 -13.92
N PRO A 49 33.26 -3.69 -13.74
CA PRO A 49 32.45 -4.43 -12.76
C PRO A 49 32.73 -3.90 -11.34
N LEU A 50 31.68 -3.84 -10.52
CA LEU A 50 31.85 -3.48 -9.12
C LEU A 50 32.34 -4.70 -8.34
N ARG A 51 33.42 -4.55 -7.56
CA ARG A 51 34.02 -5.68 -6.80
C ARG A 51 33.08 -6.28 -5.76
N SER A 52 32.21 -5.45 -5.18
CA SER A 52 31.24 -5.89 -4.16
C SER A 52 29.99 -6.56 -4.75
N ASP A 53 29.68 -6.29 -6.03
CA ASP A 53 28.52 -6.83 -6.73
C ASP A 53 28.83 -6.97 -8.24
N PRO A 54 29.11 -8.20 -8.70
CA PRO A 54 29.45 -8.46 -10.11
C PRO A 54 28.31 -8.14 -11.10
N THR A 55 27.08 -8.00 -10.66
CA THR A 55 25.93 -7.64 -11.49
C THR A 55 25.89 -6.13 -11.79
N MET A 56 26.66 -5.35 -11.05
CA MET A 56 26.70 -3.89 -11.18
C MET A 56 27.93 -3.45 -11.98
N ARG A 57 27.75 -2.38 -12.73
CA ARG A 57 28.81 -1.73 -13.54
C ARG A 57 28.97 -0.28 -13.10
N ARG A 58 30.21 0.11 -12.86
CA ARG A 58 30.60 1.49 -12.60
C ARG A 58 30.89 2.18 -13.93
N VAL A 59 30.13 3.24 -14.22
CA VAL A 59 30.33 4.06 -15.43
C VAL A 59 31.15 5.28 -15.06
N ARG A 60 32.24 5.54 -15.81
CA ARG A 60 33.12 6.68 -15.62
C ARG A 60 33.13 7.54 -16.87
N VAL A 61 33.17 8.85 -16.63
CA VAL A 61 33.34 9.87 -17.68
C VAL A 61 34.53 10.75 -17.27
N GLY A 62 35.57 10.78 -18.06
CA GLY A 62 36.85 11.33 -17.67
C GLY A 62 37.41 10.62 -16.43
N ARG A 63 37.72 11.38 -15.38
CA ARG A 63 38.22 10.84 -14.11
C ARG A 63 37.11 10.59 -13.04
N LYS A 64 35.84 10.98 -13.34
CA LYS A 64 34.76 10.92 -12.38
C LYS A 64 33.94 9.64 -12.58
N THR A 65 33.56 8.99 -11.48
CA THR A 65 32.50 7.98 -11.47
C THR A 65 31.16 8.70 -11.53
N ILE A 66 30.39 8.45 -12.57
CA ILE A 66 29.11 9.13 -12.81
C ILE A 66 27.96 8.32 -12.23
N ALA A 67 27.96 7.01 -12.47
CA ALA A 67 26.88 6.14 -12.06
C ALA A 67 27.37 4.73 -11.77
N THR A 68 26.56 4.00 -11.01
CA THR A 68 26.62 2.54 -10.89
C THR A 68 25.27 2.00 -11.33
N VAL A 69 25.25 1.19 -12.39
CA VAL A 69 24.06 0.65 -13.05
C VAL A 69 24.15 -0.86 -13.16
N GLN A 70 23.05 -1.54 -13.40
CA GLN A 70 23.07 -2.98 -13.64
C GLN A 70 23.75 -3.31 -14.98
N ALA A 71 24.40 -4.46 -15.07
CA ALA A 71 25.02 -4.93 -16.32
C ALA A 71 23.99 -5.02 -17.45
N ALA A 72 22.78 -5.50 -17.16
CA ALA A 72 21.69 -5.54 -18.11
C ALA A 72 21.28 -4.15 -18.64
N ASP A 73 21.34 -3.12 -17.80
CA ASP A 73 21.04 -1.73 -18.21
C ASP A 73 22.14 -1.19 -19.14
N VAL A 74 23.42 -1.56 -18.91
CA VAL A 74 24.54 -1.20 -19.78
C VAL A 74 24.30 -1.74 -21.19
N GLU A 75 23.90 -3.02 -21.30
CA GLU A 75 23.60 -3.67 -22.58
C GLU A 75 22.35 -3.07 -23.23
N ALA A 76 21.27 -2.90 -22.48
CA ALA A 76 20.00 -2.35 -22.98
C ALA A 76 20.12 -0.89 -23.46
N MET A 77 21.02 -0.12 -22.85
CA MET A 77 21.29 1.27 -23.25
C MET A 77 22.37 1.38 -24.33
N GLY A 78 23.10 0.30 -24.65
CA GLY A 78 24.21 0.29 -25.57
C GLY A 78 25.41 1.12 -25.08
N LEU A 79 25.64 1.13 -23.74
CA LEU A 79 26.76 1.88 -23.17
C LEU A 79 28.08 1.21 -23.54
N ALA A 80 29.00 1.97 -24.14
CA ALA A 80 30.33 1.53 -24.52
C ALA A 80 31.37 2.59 -24.18
N VAL A 81 32.61 2.16 -23.98
CA VAL A 81 33.75 3.07 -23.84
C VAL A 81 33.92 3.83 -25.18
N GLY A 82 34.12 5.13 -25.11
CA GLY A 82 34.19 6.01 -26.27
C GLY A 82 32.87 6.62 -26.73
N LEU A 83 31.72 6.19 -26.13
CA LEU A 83 30.40 6.78 -26.42
C LEU A 83 30.32 8.19 -25.81
N ASP A 84 29.79 9.14 -26.57
CA ASP A 84 29.61 10.52 -26.14
C ASP A 84 28.58 10.60 -25.00
N TRP A 85 28.93 11.32 -23.93
CA TRP A 85 28.05 11.55 -22.79
C TRP A 85 27.11 12.71 -23.07
N THR A 86 25.96 12.40 -23.68
CA THR A 86 24.92 13.38 -23.99
C THR A 86 23.93 13.54 -22.86
N ASP A 87 23.20 14.67 -22.84
CA ASP A 87 22.11 14.88 -21.85
C ASP A 87 21.03 13.79 -21.92
N GLN A 88 20.72 13.31 -23.10
CA GLN A 88 19.78 12.19 -23.28
C GLN A 88 20.31 10.92 -22.62
N LEU A 89 21.58 10.61 -22.80
CA LEU A 89 22.20 9.45 -22.18
C LEU A 89 22.26 9.60 -20.66
N ALA A 90 22.62 10.78 -20.17
CA ALA A 90 22.60 11.12 -18.75
C ALA A 90 21.23 10.88 -18.11
N GLN A 91 20.15 11.33 -18.74
CA GLN A 91 18.78 11.11 -18.25
C GLN A 91 18.39 9.63 -18.24
N ARG A 92 18.78 8.86 -19.27
CA ARG A 92 18.53 7.39 -19.30
C ARG A 92 19.26 6.68 -18.17
N VAL A 93 20.54 6.98 -17.99
CA VAL A 93 21.36 6.41 -16.91
C VAL A 93 20.80 6.80 -15.53
N GLN A 94 20.44 8.07 -15.34
CA GLN A 94 19.84 8.54 -14.09
C GLN A 94 18.55 7.79 -13.77
N ARG A 95 17.69 7.58 -14.76
CA ARG A 95 16.45 6.79 -14.57
C ARG A 95 16.73 5.34 -14.20
N ALA A 96 17.74 4.70 -14.82
CA ALA A 96 18.14 3.34 -14.49
C ALA A 96 18.64 3.24 -13.03
N VAL A 97 19.50 4.18 -12.61
CA VAL A 97 19.98 4.27 -11.22
C VAL A 97 18.82 4.43 -10.25
N GLU A 98 17.91 5.37 -10.52
CA GLU A 98 16.74 5.61 -9.68
C GLU A 98 15.85 4.36 -9.57
N THR A 99 15.60 3.69 -10.70
CA THR A 99 14.80 2.45 -10.75
C THR A 99 15.42 1.35 -9.89
N HIS A 100 16.74 1.15 -10.00
CA HIS A 100 17.46 0.17 -9.17
C HIS A 100 17.36 0.50 -7.67
N GLN A 101 17.58 1.75 -7.31
CA GLN A 101 17.48 2.22 -5.92
C GLN A 101 16.05 2.07 -5.38
N ALA A 102 15.03 2.45 -6.17
CA ALA A 102 13.63 2.32 -5.80
C ALA A 102 13.24 0.85 -5.59
N ARG A 103 13.71 -0.06 -6.46
CA ARG A 103 13.47 -1.51 -6.31
C ARG A 103 14.08 -2.04 -5.02
N GLY A 104 15.33 -1.72 -4.71
CA GLY A 104 15.97 -2.10 -3.46
C GLY A 104 15.23 -1.55 -2.23
N ALA A 105 14.79 -0.29 -2.28
CA ALA A 105 14.00 0.32 -1.22
C ALA A 105 12.63 -0.35 -1.05
N ALA A 106 11.96 -0.73 -2.14
CA ALA A 106 10.68 -1.42 -2.14
C ALA A 106 10.80 -2.82 -1.51
N LEU A 107 11.77 -3.62 -1.95
CA LEU A 107 12.04 -4.95 -1.39
C LEU A 107 12.38 -4.87 0.10
N GLY A 108 13.17 -3.88 0.51
CA GLY A 108 13.48 -3.64 1.93
C GLY A 108 12.25 -3.23 2.76
N LEU A 109 11.23 -2.61 2.16
CA LEU A 109 9.95 -2.35 2.82
C LEU A 109 9.12 -3.63 2.95
N LEU A 110 8.98 -4.39 1.86
CA LEU A 110 8.19 -5.62 1.80
C LEU A 110 8.72 -6.71 2.73
N ASN A 111 10.04 -6.77 2.95
CA ASN A 111 10.65 -7.68 3.93
C ASN A 111 10.22 -7.40 5.38
N ARG A 112 9.70 -6.22 5.68
CA ARG A 112 9.28 -5.85 7.05
C ARG A 112 7.81 -6.11 7.32
N ARG A 113 6.95 -5.87 6.35
CA ARG A 113 5.51 -6.12 6.39
C ARG A 113 4.89 -6.09 5.00
N ALA A 114 3.68 -6.57 4.88
CA ALA A 114 2.88 -6.38 3.67
C ALA A 114 2.48 -4.91 3.47
N TYR A 115 2.36 -4.52 2.22
CA TYR A 115 1.92 -3.21 1.74
C TYR A 115 0.96 -3.39 0.57
N SER A 116 0.02 -2.46 0.40
CA SER A 116 -0.67 -2.33 -0.88
C SER A 116 0.23 -1.63 -1.91
N CYS A 117 -0.10 -1.77 -3.20
CA CYS A 117 0.57 -1.03 -4.27
C CYS A 117 0.57 0.48 -3.98
N GLY A 118 -0.57 1.04 -3.59
CA GLY A 118 -0.69 2.46 -3.29
C GLY A 118 0.12 2.91 -2.07
N GLU A 119 0.14 2.12 -0.99
CA GLU A 119 1.00 2.42 0.17
C GLU A 119 2.48 2.38 -0.21
N LEU A 120 2.91 1.43 -1.06
CA LEU A 120 4.29 1.33 -1.50
C LEU A 120 4.70 2.54 -2.34
N ILE A 121 3.85 2.95 -3.29
CA ILE A 121 4.06 4.17 -4.11
C ILE A 121 4.25 5.39 -3.20
N ASP A 122 3.34 5.60 -2.23
CA ASP A 122 3.45 6.71 -1.27
C ASP A 122 4.77 6.64 -0.46
N ARG A 123 5.23 5.45 -0.09
CA ARG A 123 6.47 5.26 0.66
C ARG A 123 7.72 5.55 -0.16
N LEU A 124 7.73 5.13 -1.43
CA LEU A 124 8.82 5.41 -2.35
C LEU A 124 8.89 6.92 -2.66
N ALA A 125 7.75 7.57 -2.92
CA ALA A 125 7.68 9.01 -3.13
C ALA A 125 8.22 9.81 -1.92
N ARG A 126 7.88 9.41 -0.70
CA ARG A 126 8.43 10.04 0.53
C ARG A 126 9.95 9.84 0.71
N ARG A 127 10.53 8.86 0.03
CA ARG A 127 11.98 8.63 -0.01
C ARG A 127 12.68 9.39 -1.13
N GLY A 128 11.94 10.19 -1.89
CA GLY A 128 12.48 11.04 -2.96
C GLY A 128 12.51 10.38 -4.34
N HIS A 129 11.93 9.18 -4.50
CA HIS A 129 11.79 8.56 -5.83
C HIS A 129 10.67 9.26 -6.62
N SER A 130 10.85 9.40 -7.93
CA SER A 130 9.83 10.00 -8.80
C SER A 130 8.57 9.14 -8.84
N SER A 131 7.41 9.80 -9.02
CA SER A 131 6.14 9.10 -9.08
C SER A 131 6.09 8.06 -10.20
N GLN A 132 6.73 8.34 -11.34
CA GLN A 132 6.78 7.43 -12.47
C GLN A 132 7.53 6.14 -12.11
N VAL A 133 8.70 6.25 -11.47
CA VAL A 133 9.50 5.10 -11.03
C VAL A 133 8.79 4.35 -9.92
N ALA A 134 8.20 5.05 -8.95
CA ALA A 134 7.46 4.41 -7.85
C ALA A 134 6.29 3.56 -8.35
N VAL A 135 5.51 4.08 -9.31
CA VAL A 135 4.39 3.33 -9.94
C VAL A 135 4.91 2.14 -10.72
N SER A 136 5.95 2.32 -11.54
CA SER A 136 6.54 1.23 -12.35
C SER A 136 7.03 0.08 -11.46
N ILE A 137 7.73 0.39 -10.37
CA ILE A 137 8.25 -0.62 -9.43
C ILE A 137 7.10 -1.32 -8.69
N ALA A 138 6.06 -0.59 -8.25
CA ALA A 138 4.91 -1.21 -7.60
C ALA A 138 4.17 -2.18 -8.54
N GLN A 139 3.99 -1.82 -9.80
CA GLN A 139 3.37 -2.67 -10.82
C GLN A 139 4.23 -3.92 -11.13
N GLU A 140 5.54 -3.74 -11.26
CA GLU A 140 6.48 -4.86 -11.46
C GLU A 140 6.39 -5.87 -10.32
N LEU A 141 6.42 -5.40 -9.06
CA LEU A 141 6.35 -6.26 -7.88
C LEU A 141 4.98 -6.93 -7.71
N ALA A 142 3.90 -6.26 -8.11
CA ALA A 142 2.57 -6.85 -8.15
C ALA A 142 2.48 -7.95 -9.22
N THR A 143 3.05 -7.72 -10.42
CA THR A 143 3.12 -8.73 -11.48
C THR A 143 3.95 -9.94 -11.06
N ALA A 144 5.01 -9.71 -10.30
CA ALA A 144 5.83 -10.77 -9.71
C ALA A 144 5.15 -11.49 -8.53
N GLY A 145 3.95 -11.08 -8.10
CA GLY A 145 3.21 -11.68 -7.00
C GLY A 145 3.76 -11.32 -5.61
N LEU A 146 4.65 -10.34 -5.51
CA LEU A 146 5.20 -9.87 -4.23
C LEU A 146 4.26 -8.87 -3.53
N ILE A 147 3.29 -8.32 -4.25
CA ILE A 147 2.22 -7.47 -3.74
C ILE A 147 0.90 -8.03 -4.24
N ASP A 148 -0.04 -8.22 -3.32
CA ASP A 148 -1.41 -8.64 -3.60
C ASP A 148 -2.37 -7.77 -2.77
N ASP A 149 -2.94 -6.75 -3.41
CA ASP A 149 -3.85 -5.80 -2.78
C ASP A 149 -5.13 -6.48 -2.30
N GLU A 150 -5.57 -7.54 -2.98
CA GLU A 150 -6.77 -8.30 -2.61
C GLU A 150 -6.54 -9.14 -1.36
N ALA A 151 -5.48 -9.94 -1.32
CA ALA A 151 -5.12 -10.73 -0.15
C ALA A 151 -4.84 -9.83 1.07
N TYR A 152 -4.12 -8.72 0.86
CA TYR A 152 -3.82 -7.73 1.89
C TYR A 152 -5.10 -7.07 2.42
N GLY A 153 -5.99 -6.65 1.52
CA GLY A 153 -7.27 -6.05 1.88
C GLY A 153 -8.17 -7.00 2.67
N ARG A 154 -8.28 -8.26 2.24
CA ARG A 154 -9.04 -9.30 2.96
C ARG A 154 -8.47 -9.57 4.36
N ALA A 155 -7.15 -9.55 4.51
CA ALA A 155 -6.51 -9.72 5.82
C ALA A 155 -6.89 -8.57 6.77
N ILE A 156 -6.81 -7.31 6.31
CA ILE A 156 -7.21 -6.13 7.09
C ILE A 156 -8.69 -6.17 7.44
N ALA A 157 -9.55 -6.55 6.49
CA ALA A 157 -10.99 -6.64 6.69
C ALA A 157 -11.32 -7.65 7.80
N ARG A 158 -10.79 -8.87 7.71
CA ARG A 158 -10.96 -9.92 8.73
C ARG A 158 -10.48 -9.48 10.11
N GLU A 159 -9.28 -8.89 10.20
CA GLU A 159 -8.74 -8.37 11.47
C GLU A 159 -9.65 -7.27 12.05
N THR A 160 -10.16 -6.39 11.19
CA THR A 160 -11.02 -5.28 11.61
C THR A 160 -12.33 -5.77 12.22
N VAL A 161 -13.00 -6.75 11.59
CA VAL A 161 -14.29 -7.28 12.09
C VAL A 161 -14.11 -8.23 13.26
N ALA A 162 -13.01 -8.97 13.32
CA ALA A 162 -12.70 -9.86 14.43
C ALA A 162 -12.52 -9.10 15.76
N THR A 163 -12.00 -7.89 15.71
CA THR A 163 -11.78 -7.07 16.91
C THR A 163 -13.05 -6.36 17.37
N LYS A 164 -13.82 -5.80 16.44
CA LYS A 164 -15.04 -5.01 16.73
C LYS A 164 -15.94 -4.99 15.51
N PRO A 165 -17.28 -4.99 15.67
CA PRO A 165 -18.21 -4.89 14.55
C PRO A 165 -17.97 -3.59 13.77
N ALA A 166 -18.19 -3.62 12.49
CA ALA A 166 -18.02 -2.49 11.58
C ALA A 166 -19.10 -2.53 10.50
N SER A 167 -19.56 -1.37 10.05
CA SER A 167 -20.39 -1.29 8.85
C SER A 167 -19.55 -1.50 7.60
N GLN A 168 -20.22 -1.79 6.49
CA GLN A 168 -19.58 -1.93 5.19
C GLN A 168 -18.81 -0.66 4.80
N GLU A 169 -19.41 0.51 4.98
CA GLU A 169 -18.76 1.79 4.65
C GLU A 169 -17.54 2.08 5.53
N PHE A 170 -17.62 1.76 6.82
CA PHE A 170 -16.44 1.87 7.70
C PHE A 170 -15.30 0.98 7.23
N LEU A 171 -15.62 -0.25 6.84
CA LEU A 171 -14.63 -1.22 6.39
C LEU A 171 -14.00 -0.78 5.07
N ALA A 172 -14.82 -0.37 4.08
CA ALA A 172 -14.34 0.17 2.82
C ALA A 172 -13.44 1.41 3.02
N ARG A 173 -13.83 2.33 3.91
CA ARG A 173 -12.99 3.48 4.26
C ARG A 173 -11.66 3.06 4.86
N LYS A 174 -11.65 2.07 5.75
CA LYS A 174 -10.43 1.50 6.34
C LYS A 174 -9.47 0.95 5.27
N LEU A 175 -10.02 0.29 4.26
CA LEU A 175 -9.24 -0.25 3.14
C LEU A 175 -8.69 0.88 2.25
N ARG A 176 -9.50 1.92 1.99
CA ARG A 176 -9.04 3.14 1.28
C ARG A 176 -7.91 3.89 2.02
N GLU A 177 -7.97 3.94 3.36
CA GLU A 177 -6.87 4.47 4.19
C GLU A 177 -5.55 3.71 3.98
N ARG A 178 -5.64 2.43 3.57
CA ARG A 178 -4.51 1.59 3.17
C ARG A 178 -4.21 1.66 1.67
N ARG A 179 -4.73 2.68 0.99
CA ARG A 179 -4.52 2.89 -0.45
C ARG A 179 -4.97 1.74 -1.35
N ILE A 180 -5.90 0.92 -0.88
CA ILE A 180 -6.57 -0.08 -1.72
C ILE A 180 -7.56 0.66 -2.63
N PRO A 181 -7.63 0.33 -3.93
CA PRO A 181 -8.58 0.93 -4.88
C PRO A 181 -10.03 0.83 -4.39
N ASP A 182 -10.85 1.85 -4.68
CA ASP A 182 -12.19 1.97 -4.12
C ASP A 182 -13.12 0.81 -4.49
N ASP A 183 -13.09 0.40 -5.75
CA ASP A 183 -13.86 -0.74 -6.27
C ASP A 183 -13.51 -2.04 -5.53
N LEU A 184 -12.22 -2.28 -5.33
CA LEU A 184 -11.72 -3.43 -4.59
C LEU A 184 -12.07 -3.33 -3.10
N ALA A 185 -11.94 -2.14 -2.50
CA ALA A 185 -12.27 -1.89 -1.11
C ALA A 185 -13.75 -2.14 -0.81
N GLN A 186 -14.64 -1.69 -1.68
CA GLN A 186 -16.09 -1.91 -1.56
C GLN A 186 -16.45 -3.39 -1.74
N ARG A 187 -15.87 -4.07 -2.73
CA ARG A 187 -16.07 -5.49 -2.96
C ARG A 187 -15.65 -6.32 -1.75
N ILE A 188 -14.45 -6.10 -1.23
CA ILE A 188 -13.94 -6.81 -0.05
C ILE A 188 -14.82 -6.55 1.18
N ALA A 189 -15.26 -5.30 1.38
CA ALA A 189 -16.13 -4.94 2.51
C ALA A 189 -17.49 -5.65 2.42
N CYS A 190 -18.10 -5.69 1.24
CA CYS A 190 -19.34 -6.42 0.98
C CYS A 190 -19.17 -7.91 1.22
N GLU A 191 -18.16 -8.55 0.63
CA GLU A 191 -17.87 -9.99 0.78
C GLU A 191 -17.61 -10.37 2.24
N THR A 192 -16.85 -9.53 2.97
CA THR A 192 -16.51 -9.80 4.38
C THR A 192 -17.73 -9.78 5.31
N LEU A 193 -18.75 -9.02 4.98
CA LEU A 193 -19.96 -8.82 5.80
C LEU A 193 -21.20 -9.53 5.24
N ALA A 194 -21.09 -10.28 4.14
CA ALA A 194 -22.24 -10.90 3.47
C ALA A 194 -23.07 -11.79 4.39
N ASP A 195 -22.42 -12.56 5.26
CA ASP A 195 -23.06 -13.51 6.18
C ASP A 195 -23.12 -13.01 7.63
N VAL A 196 -22.86 -11.70 7.88
CA VAL A 196 -22.81 -11.14 9.23
C VAL A 196 -24.11 -10.43 9.58
N ASP A 197 -24.83 -10.90 10.60
CA ASP A 197 -25.90 -10.11 11.24
C ASP A 197 -25.27 -8.90 11.97
N LEU A 198 -25.30 -7.75 11.30
CA LEU A 198 -24.72 -6.51 11.81
C LEU A 198 -25.39 -6.03 13.09
N VAL A 199 -26.71 -6.25 13.25
CA VAL A 199 -27.45 -5.87 14.46
C VAL A 199 -27.04 -6.75 15.64
N GLU A 200 -26.90 -8.06 15.40
CA GLU A 200 -26.45 -8.97 16.46
C GLU A 200 -24.99 -8.71 16.85
N ALA A 201 -24.09 -8.52 15.87
CA ALA A 201 -22.70 -8.18 16.13
C ALA A 201 -22.57 -6.85 16.92
N ALA A 202 -23.36 -5.84 16.57
CA ALA A 202 -23.42 -4.57 17.28
C ALA A 202 -23.99 -4.75 18.71
N THR A 203 -24.99 -5.63 18.87
CA THR A 203 -25.61 -5.93 20.18
C THR A 203 -24.61 -6.61 21.12
N GLN A 204 -23.88 -7.60 20.64
CA GLN A 204 -22.83 -8.26 21.43
C GLN A 204 -21.71 -7.27 21.83
N TYR A 205 -21.30 -6.40 20.94
CA TYR A 205 -20.35 -5.34 21.25
C TYR A 205 -20.92 -4.36 22.30
N ALA A 206 -22.19 -3.97 22.17
CA ALA A 206 -22.85 -3.08 23.10
C ALA A 206 -22.95 -3.70 24.51
N ARG A 207 -23.31 -5.00 24.62
CA ARG A 207 -23.32 -5.75 25.88
C ARG A 207 -21.96 -5.76 26.56
N LYS A 208 -20.91 -6.17 25.84
CA LYS A 208 -19.51 -6.16 26.34
C LYS A 208 -19.09 -4.78 26.85
N ARG A 209 -19.47 -3.73 26.12
CA ARG A 209 -19.14 -2.36 26.51
C ARG A 209 -19.94 -1.89 27.74
N LEU A 210 -21.19 -2.28 27.84
CA LEU A 210 -22.04 -1.96 29.04
C LEU A 210 -21.45 -2.61 30.29
N HIS A 211 -21.08 -3.88 30.21
CA HIS A 211 -20.42 -4.60 31.32
C HIS A 211 -19.09 -3.96 31.75
N ALA A 212 -18.35 -3.39 30.80
CA ALA A 212 -17.10 -2.67 31.11
C ALA A 212 -17.29 -1.28 31.75
N MET A 213 -18.53 -0.85 31.98
CA MET A 213 -18.86 0.46 32.55
C MET A 213 -19.83 0.34 33.76
N PRO A 214 -19.50 -0.43 34.82
CA PRO A 214 -20.44 -0.73 35.92
C PRO A 214 -20.83 0.50 36.75
N THR A 215 -19.96 1.51 36.81
CA THR A 215 -20.18 2.72 37.62
C THR A 215 -20.85 3.87 36.87
N VAL A 216 -21.09 3.70 35.54
CA VAL A 216 -21.67 4.74 34.68
C VAL A 216 -23.18 4.58 34.62
N SER A 217 -23.93 5.68 34.74
CA SER A 217 -25.40 5.63 34.59
C SER A 217 -25.80 5.03 33.24
N ARG A 218 -26.89 4.26 33.21
CA ARG A 218 -27.35 3.57 31.99
C ARG A 218 -27.55 4.53 30.82
N THR A 219 -28.10 5.71 31.05
CA THR A 219 -28.29 6.74 30.02
C THR A 219 -26.97 7.21 29.44
N THR A 220 -25.97 7.43 30.27
CA THR A 220 -24.62 7.84 29.81
C THR A 220 -23.92 6.70 29.07
N ALA A 221 -24.03 5.47 29.55
CA ALA A 221 -23.49 4.27 28.92
C ALA A 221 -24.10 4.07 27.52
N THR A 222 -25.44 4.15 27.41
CA THR A 222 -26.18 4.03 26.15
C THR A 222 -25.73 5.08 25.14
N ARG A 223 -25.60 6.36 25.57
CA ARG A 223 -25.10 7.44 24.72
C ARG A 223 -23.66 7.18 24.23
N ARG A 224 -22.78 6.69 25.10
CA ARG A 224 -21.39 6.34 24.75
C ARG A 224 -21.33 5.16 23.77
N ILE A 225 -22.20 4.17 23.92
CA ILE A 225 -22.32 3.01 23.02
C ILE A 225 -22.82 3.48 21.65
N ALA A 226 -23.91 4.27 21.60
CA ALA A 226 -24.42 4.84 20.35
C ALA A 226 -23.34 5.62 19.58
N ALA A 227 -22.63 6.51 20.27
CA ALA A 227 -21.54 7.27 19.67
C ALA A 227 -20.39 6.36 19.19
N ALA A 228 -20.12 5.25 19.85
CA ALA A 228 -19.10 4.30 19.42
C ALA A 228 -19.52 3.53 18.17
N LEU A 229 -20.78 3.13 18.06
CA LEU A 229 -21.33 2.48 16.86
C LEU A 229 -21.39 3.45 15.69
N ALA A 230 -21.82 4.70 15.88
CA ALA A 230 -21.82 5.73 14.85
C ALA A 230 -20.41 5.97 14.27
N ARG A 231 -19.36 6.04 15.12
CA ARG A 231 -17.96 6.14 14.64
C ARG A 231 -17.50 4.94 13.82
N ARG A 232 -18.17 3.80 13.94
CA ARG A 232 -17.92 2.58 13.14
C ARG A 232 -18.85 2.46 11.93
N GLY A 233 -19.58 3.56 11.63
CA GLY A 233 -20.38 3.72 10.43
C GLY A 233 -21.73 3.04 10.46
N PHE A 234 -22.22 2.57 11.64
CA PHE A 234 -23.58 2.05 11.75
C PHE A 234 -24.59 3.20 11.57
N ASP A 235 -25.63 2.94 10.80
CA ASP A 235 -26.74 3.87 10.60
C ASP A 235 -27.62 4.01 11.86
N ALA A 236 -28.51 4.99 11.85
CA ALA A 236 -29.39 5.29 12.96
C ALA A 236 -30.34 4.12 13.29
N ASP A 237 -30.82 3.42 12.28
CA ASP A 237 -31.76 2.32 12.43
C ASP A 237 -31.09 1.09 13.09
N THR A 238 -29.90 0.73 12.63
CA THR A 238 -29.08 -0.33 13.24
C THR A 238 -28.73 0.02 14.70
N ILE A 239 -28.37 1.27 14.96
CA ILE A 239 -28.07 1.74 16.32
C ILE A 239 -29.34 1.65 17.20
N ALA A 240 -30.49 2.13 16.71
CA ALA A 240 -31.74 2.08 17.44
C ALA A 240 -32.17 0.62 17.75
N ALA A 241 -32.10 -0.27 16.75
CA ALA A 241 -32.38 -1.69 16.92
C ALA A 241 -31.45 -2.34 17.97
N THR A 242 -30.14 -2.03 17.90
CA THR A 242 -29.15 -2.51 18.88
C THR A 242 -29.46 -2.05 20.29
N LEU A 243 -29.80 -0.78 20.49
CA LEU A 243 -30.14 -0.23 21.81
C LEU A 243 -31.48 -0.76 22.32
N GLY A 244 -32.44 -0.99 21.44
CA GLY A 244 -33.70 -1.67 21.75
C GLY A 244 -33.47 -3.07 22.32
N ARG A 245 -32.67 -3.90 21.63
CA ARG A 245 -32.27 -5.25 22.09
C ARG A 245 -31.48 -5.22 23.40
N LEU A 246 -30.64 -4.21 23.61
CA LEU A 246 -29.86 -4.03 24.83
C LEU A 246 -30.77 -3.70 26.04
N ASN A 247 -31.87 -2.99 25.81
CA ASN A 247 -32.82 -2.62 26.86
C ASN A 247 -33.83 -3.76 27.22
N GLN A 248 -34.11 -4.65 26.28
CA GLN A 248 -35.00 -5.78 26.43
C GLN A 248 -34.37 -6.99 27.13
N ALA A 249 -33.02 -7.09 27.11
CA ALA A 249 -32.34 -8.18 27.80
C ALA A 249 -32.37 -7.93 29.33
N PRO A 250 -33.00 -8.79 30.14
CA PRO A 250 -32.87 -8.71 31.58
C PRO A 250 -31.40 -8.93 31.96
N LEU A 251 -30.94 -8.24 33.01
CA LEU A 251 -29.60 -8.44 33.60
C LEU A 251 -29.57 -9.80 34.36
N THR A 252 -29.72 -10.90 33.63
CA THR A 252 -29.53 -12.25 34.15
C THR A 252 -28.20 -12.77 33.71
N ASP A 253 -27.15 -12.39 34.43
CA ASP A 253 -25.96 -13.20 34.64
C ASP A 253 -25.42 -12.89 36.03
N GLN A 254 -26.04 -13.46 37.02
CA GLN A 254 -25.30 -13.85 38.21
C GLN A 254 -24.51 -15.10 37.82
N PRO A 255 -23.18 -15.13 38.02
CA PRO A 255 -22.46 -16.38 37.94
C PRO A 255 -23.02 -17.28 39.02
N ALA A 256 -23.47 -18.48 38.61
CA ALA A 256 -23.77 -19.54 39.57
C ALA A 256 -22.53 -19.76 40.45
N THR A 257 -22.73 -19.61 41.74
CA THR A 257 -21.82 -19.94 42.84
C THR A 257 -21.27 -21.35 42.72
#